data_f9447df62a36555a6d6a6e5cc445e337
#
_entry.id   f9447df62a36555a6d6a6e5cc445e337
#
_cell.length_a   1.000
_cell.length_b   1.000
_cell.length_c   1.000
_cell.angle_alpha   90.00
_cell.angle_beta   90.00
_cell.angle_gamma   90.00
#
_symmetry.space_group_name_H-M   'P 1'
#
loop_
_entity.id
_entity.type
_entity.pdbx_description
1 polymer ?
#
loop_
_entity_poly.entity_id
_entity_poly.type
_entity_poly.pdbx_seq_one_letter_code
_entity_poly.pdbx_strand_id
1 'polypeptide(L)'
;MISGIIVAAGRGRRMGASENKVFLKLLGRTVIEHTVAVFEKCRDIDEIIVVTGKEDILRCKNLLKRTAKQLKIIAGGETRQQSVYNGIQAAEGDIVAIHDRAR
;
A
#
# COMPACT_ATOMS: atom_id res chain seq x y z
N MET A 1 -15.35 9.14 8.16
CA MET A 1 -14.31 8.13 8.11
C MET A 1 -13.36 8.41 6.97
N ILE A 2 -12.08 8.35 7.23
CA ILE A 2 -11.06 8.61 6.20
C ILE A 2 -10.31 7.32 5.91
N SER A 3 -10.23 6.98 4.63
CA SER A 3 -9.50 5.82 4.17
C SER A 3 -8.17 6.26 3.57
N GLY A 4 -7.08 5.71 4.06
CA GLY A 4 -5.76 5.99 3.51
C GLY A 4 -5.40 4.91 2.50
N ILE A 5 -5.10 5.31 1.28
CA ILE A 5 -4.76 4.37 0.21
C ILE A 5 -3.28 4.52 -0.12
N ILE A 6 -2.55 3.43 -0.01
CA ILE A 6 -1.13 3.40 -0.35
C ILE A 6 -1.01 2.61 -1.64
N VAL A 7 -0.59 3.28 -2.71
CA VAL A 7 -0.42 2.63 -4.00
C VAL A 7 1.01 2.11 -4.07
N ALA A 8 1.14 0.81 -3.88
CA ALA A 8 2.42 0.13 -3.86
C ALA A 8 2.60 -0.80 -5.06
N ALA A 9 1.63 -0.83 -5.95
CA ALA A 9 1.75 -1.60 -7.18
C ALA A 9 2.65 -0.85 -8.14
N GLY A 10 3.25 -1.54 -9.07
CA GLY A 10 4.10 -0.89 -10.03
C GLY A 10 5.51 -1.36 -9.86
N ARG A 11 5.78 -2.49 -10.43
CA ARG A 11 7.14 -2.97 -10.51
C ARG A 11 7.89 -2.17 -11.52
N GLY A 12 9.15 -2.02 -11.29
CA GLY A 12 9.99 -1.50 -12.33
C GLY A 12 10.13 -2.56 -13.41
N ARG A 13 9.35 -2.45 -14.42
CA ARG A 13 9.43 -3.41 -15.50
C ARG A 13 10.62 -3.22 -16.37
N ARG A 14 11.11 -2.01 -16.39
CA ARG A 14 12.21 -1.69 -17.24
C ARG A 14 13.51 -2.18 -16.66
N MET A 15 14.43 -2.46 -17.52
CA MET A 15 15.81 -2.74 -17.15
C MET A 15 15.95 -3.97 -16.29
N GLY A 16 15.01 -4.86 -16.40
CA GLY A 16 15.10 -6.09 -15.63
C GLY A 16 14.96 -5.91 -14.14
N ALA A 17 14.42 -4.79 -13.71
CA ALA A 17 14.20 -4.59 -12.29
C ALA A 17 13.30 -5.69 -11.78
N SER A 18 13.79 -6.44 -10.82
CA SER A 18 13.08 -7.60 -10.34
C SER A 18 12.32 -7.34 -9.07
N GLU A 19 12.51 -6.20 -8.47
CA GLU A 19 11.92 -5.95 -7.17
C GLU A 19 11.26 -4.59 -7.09
N ASN A 20 10.07 -4.57 -6.51
CA ASN A 20 9.36 -3.33 -6.23
C ASN A 20 10.10 -2.62 -5.10
N LYS A 21 10.38 -1.34 -5.30
CA LYS A 21 11.15 -0.57 -4.33
C LYS A 21 10.53 -0.49 -2.96
N VAL A 22 9.21 -0.68 -2.85
CA VAL A 22 8.55 -0.64 -1.54
C VAL A 22 9.02 -1.75 -0.63
N PHE A 23 9.64 -2.79 -1.17
CA PHE A 23 10.15 -3.90 -0.36
C PHE A 23 11.60 -3.77 0.01
N LEU A 24 12.26 -2.70 -0.42
CA LEU A 24 13.63 -2.46 0.02
C LEU A 24 13.63 -2.12 1.50
N LYS A 25 14.67 -2.56 2.18
CA LYS A 25 14.76 -2.31 3.61
C LYS A 25 15.49 -1.01 3.91
N LEU A 26 14.99 -0.32 4.90
CA LEU A 26 15.59 0.88 5.43
C LEU A 26 15.51 0.78 6.93
N LEU A 27 16.65 0.79 7.59
CA LEU A 27 16.71 0.69 9.04
C LEU A 27 16.01 -0.59 9.54
N GLY A 28 16.23 -1.70 8.82
CA GLY A 28 15.73 -3.00 9.24
C GLY A 28 14.30 -3.31 8.88
N ARG A 29 13.58 -2.38 8.28
CA ARG A 29 12.20 -2.59 7.88
C ARG A 29 12.00 -2.15 6.44
N THR A 30 11.05 -2.75 5.76
CA THR A 30 10.77 -2.38 4.38
C THR A 30 10.14 -1.00 4.32
N VAL A 31 10.26 -0.37 3.14
CA VAL A 31 9.66 0.94 2.92
C VAL A 31 8.15 0.88 3.15
N ILE A 32 7.48 -0.20 2.70
CA ILE A 32 6.04 -0.31 2.89
C ILE A 32 5.69 -0.37 4.38
N GLU A 33 6.51 -1.03 5.19
CA GLU A 33 6.26 -1.05 6.64
C GLU A 33 6.36 0.34 7.24
N HIS A 34 7.36 1.12 6.80
CA HIS A 34 7.51 2.49 7.29
C HIS A 34 6.31 3.35 6.90
N THR A 35 5.84 3.22 5.67
CA THR A 35 4.72 4.02 5.19
C THR A 35 3.44 3.68 5.95
N VAL A 36 3.18 2.40 6.14
CA VAL A 36 1.99 1.98 6.88
C VAL A 36 2.06 2.49 8.32
N ALA A 37 3.26 2.46 8.92
CA ALA A 37 3.42 2.95 10.28
C ALA A 37 3.07 4.43 10.40
N VAL A 38 3.42 5.24 9.40
CA VAL A 38 3.07 6.66 9.38
C VAL A 38 1.55 6.82 9.31
N PHE A 39 0.90 6.05 8.44
CA PHE A 39 -0.55 6.10 8.32
C PHE A 39 -1.22 5.66 9.61
N GLU A 40 -0.65 4.65 10.26
CA GLU A 40 -1.21 4.12 11.49
C GLU A 40 -1.18 5.16 12.62
N LYS A 41 -0.18 6.02 12.63
CA LYS A 41 -0.06 7.06 13.64
C LYS A 41 -0.94 8.26 13.35
N CYS A 42 -1.47 8.37 12.17
CA CYS A 42 -2.32 9.49 11.80
C CYS A 42 -3.72 9.28 12.38
N ARG A 43 -4.11 10.13 13.31
CA ARG A 43 -5.36 9.94 14.02
C ARG A 43 -6.58 10.05 13.12
N ASP A 44 -6.45 10.80 12.04
CA ASP A 44 -7.59 11.04 11.17
C ASP A 44 -7.85 9.89 10.19
N ILE A 45 -6.88 9.00 10.01
CA ILE A 45 -7.06 7.86 9.10
C ILE A 45 -7.62 6.68 9.87
N ASP A 46 -8.78 6.20 9.42
CA ASP A 46 -9.50 5.13 10.10
C ASP A 46 -9.23 3.76 9.53
N GLU A 47 -8.93 3.67 8.24
CA GLU A 47 -8.56 2.40 7.62
C GLU A 47 -7.46 2.62 6.63
N ILE A 48 -6.68 1.57 6.39
CA ILE A 48 -5.55 1.62 5.47
C ILE A 48 -5.77 0.58 4.37
N ILE A 49 -5.62 1.00 3.13
CA ILE A 49 -5.74 0.12 1.99
C ILE A 49 -4.42 0.12 1.24
N VAL A 50 -3.80 -1.04 1.13
CA VAL A 50 -2.56 -1.20 0.39
C VAL A 50 -2.90 -1.85 -0.94
N VAL A 51 -2.56 -1.17 -2.03
CA VAL A 51 -2.77 -1.69 -3.37
C VAL A 51 -1.42 -2.13 -3.89
N THR A 52 -1.25 -3.42 -4.09
CA THR A 52 0.04 -3.99 -4.47
C THR A 52 -0.12 -4.90 -5.68
N GLY A 53 0.99 -5.37 -6.21
CA GLY A 53 0.95 -6.34 -7.27
C GLY A 53 0.31 -7.62 -6.77
N LYS A 54 -0.42 -8.28 -7.66
CA LYS A 54 -1.13 -9.50 -7.31
C LYS A 54 -0.20 -10.54 -6.68
N GLU A 55 1.01 -10.62 -7.18
CA GLU A 55 1.99 -11.61 -6.71
C GLU A 55 2.60 -11.22 -5.36
N ASP A 56 2.38 -9.99 -4.91
CA ASP A 56 2.97 -9.50 -3.66
C ASP A 56 1.98 -9.40 -2.51
N ILE A 57 0.74 -9.80 -2.73
CA ILE A 57 -0.30 -9.68 -1.70
C ILE A 57 0.07 -10.45 -0.44
N LEU A 58 0.50 -11.68 -0.60
CA LEU A 58 0.83 -12.50 0.55
C LEU A 58 2.04 -11.94 1.30
N ARG A 59 3.02 -11.44 0.56
CA ARG A 59 4.18 -10.82 1.16
C ARG A 59 3.79 -9.62 2.01
N CYS A 60 2.89 -8.78 1.48
CA CYS A 60 2.41 -7.63 2.22
C CYS A 60 1.65 -8.05 3.47
N LYS A 61 0.82 -9.08 3.36
CA LYS A 61 0.07 -9.54 4.52
C LYS A 61 1.01 -9.99 5.63
N ASN A 62 2.09 -10.67 5.27
CA ASN A 62 3.05 -11.12 6.26
C ASN A 62 3.80 -9.96 6.89
N LEU A 63 4.18 -8.98 6.09
CA LEU A 63 4.94 -7.83 6.59
C LEU A 63 4.09 -6.92 7.47
N LEU A 64 2.80 -6.84 7.18
CA LEU A 64 1.93 -5.85 7.82
C LEU A 64 0.95 -6.45 8.81
N LYS A 65 1.16 -7.68 9.23
CA LYS A 65 0.20 -8.37 10.08
C LYS A 65 0.04 -7.76 11.45
N ARG A 66 0.95 -6.90 11.87
CA ARG A 66 0.87 -6.25 13.19
C ARG A 66 0.19 -4.88 13.14
N THR A 67 -0.34 -4.51 12.00
CA THR A 67 -1.01 -3.24 11.86
C THR A 67 -2.27 -3.23 12.71
N ALA A 68 -2.42 -2.18 13.52
CA ALA A 68 -3.53 -2.12 14.48
C ALA A 68 -4.82 -1.63 13.84
N LYS A 69 -4.72 -0.76 12.85
CA LYS A 69 -5.91 -0.25 12.18
C LYS A 69 -6.45 -1.27 11.19
N GLN A 70 -7.71 -1.06 10.80
CA GLN A 70 -8.30 -1.89 9.76
C GLN A 70 -7.45 -1.79 8.51
N LEU A 71 -7.01 -2.92 8.00
CA LEU A 71 -6.09 -2.99 6.88
C LEU A 71 -6.64 -3.89 5.80
N LYS A 72 -6.65 -3.40 4.57
CA LYS A 72 -7.02 -4.19 3.41
C LYS A 72 -5.85 -4.20 2.46
N ILE A 73 -5.53 -5.35 1.90
CA ILE A 73 -4.47 -5.49 0.91
C ILE A 73 -5.09 -6.07 -0.33
N ILE A 74 -5.04 -5.32 -1.42
CA ILE A 74 -5.70 -5.70 -2.66
C ILE A 74 -4.76 -5.60 -3.83
N ALA A 75 -5.16 -6.23 -4.93
CA ALA A 75 -4.37 -6.21 -6.14
C ALA A 75 -4.58 -4.93 -6.91
N GLY A 76 -3.51 -4.40 -7.47
CA GLY A 76 -3.60 -3.28 -8.37
C GLY A 76 -3.86 -3.73 -9.79
N GLY A 77 -4.02 -2.78 -10.68
CA GLY A 77 -4.22 -3.05 -12.09
C GLY A 77 -2.92 -2.85 -12.86
N GLU A 78 -3.04 -2.80 -14.16
CA GLU A 78 -1.87 -2.67 -15.03
C GLU A 78 -1.34 -1.25 -15.06
N THR A 79 -2.17 -0.27 -14.75
CA THR A 79 -1.74 1.12 -14.73
C THR A 79 -1.90 1.67 -13.33
N ARG A 80 -1.24 2.82 -13.10
CA ARG A 80 -1.39 3.51 -11.83
C ARG A 80 -2.85 3.92 -11.61
N GLN A 81 -3.49 4.39 -12.67
CA GLN A 81 -4.90 4.80 -12.56
C GLN A 81 -5.78 3.64 -12.17
N GLN A 82 -5.54 2.48 -12.74
CA GLN A 82 -6.32 1.31 -12.41
C GLN A 82 -6.09 0.91 -10.95
N SER A 83 -4.86 1.02 -10.48
CA SER A 83 -4.55 0.69 -9.09
C SER A 83 -5.24 1.64 -8.13
N VAL A 84 -5.23 2.94 -8.43
CA VAL A 84 -5.92 3.93 -7.60
C VAL A 84 -7.42 3.63 -7.59
N TYR A 85 -7.98 3.33 -8.74
CA TYR A 85 -9.39 3.00 -8.84
C TYR A 85 -9.76 1.81 -7.95
N ASN A 86 -8.94 0.76 -8.02
CA ASN A 86 -9.19 -0.42 -7.20
C ASN A 86 -9.14 -0.08 -5.71
N GLY A 87 -8.21 0.78 -5.33
CA GLY A 87 -8.13 1.22 -3.94
C GLY A 87 -9.38 1.98 -3.50
N ILE A 88 -9.85 2.87 -4.35
CA ILE A 88 -11.04 3.65 -4.05
C ILE A 88 -12.25 2.74 -3.93
N GLN A 89 -12.35 1.73 -4.79
CA GLN A 89 -13.47 0.78 -4.71
C GLN A 89 -13.47 -0.01 -3.41
N ALA A 90 -12.31 -0.26 -2.85
CA ALA A 90 -12.20 -1.00 -1.61
C ALA A 90 -12.41 -0.13 -0.38
N ALA A 91 -12.34 1.18 -0.53
CA ALA A 91 -12.42 2.11 0.59
C ALA A 91 -13.85 2.24 1.09
N GLU A 92 -14.00 2.27 2.41
CA GLU A 92 -15.30 2.46 3.03
C GLU A 92 -15.49 3.88 3.52
N GLY A 93 -14.42 4.66 3.54
CA GLY A 93 -14.49 6.03 4.04
C GLY A 93 -15.13 6.98 3.05
N ASP A 94 -15.63 8.08 3.58
CA ASP A 94 -16.22 9.16 2.76
C ASP A 94 -15.13 9.98 2.10
N ILE A 95 -13.96 10.00 2.70
CA ILE A 95 -12.82 10.77 2.23
C ILE A 95 -11.67 9.81 2.05
N VAL A 96 -10.95 9.95 0.95
CA VAL A 96 -9.78 9.11 0.71
C VAL A 96 -8.53 9.99 0.60
N ALA A 97 -7.49 9.55 1.27
CA ALA A 97 -6.17 10.17 1.16
C ALA A 97 -5.28 9.17 0.41
N ILE A 98 -4.68 9.62 -0.67
CA ILE A 98 -3.91 8.73 -1.53
C ILE A 98 -2.42 9.03 -1.43
N HIS A 99 -1.64 8.01 -1.15
CA HIS A 99 -0.19 8.09 -1.12
C HIS A 99 0.32 7.26 -2.29
N ASP A 100 0.97 7.93 -3.22
CA ASP A 100 1.45 7.29 -4.43
C ASP A 100 2.85 6.79 -4.21
N ARG A 101 2.99 5.48 -4.14
CA ARG A 101 4.25 4.80 -3.87
C ARG A 101 4.72 5.05 -2.45
N ALA A 102 4.92 4.02 -1.75
CA ALA A 102 5.53 4.09 -0.43
C ALA A 102 6.99 4.54 -0.59
N ARG A 103 7.37 5.61 0.05
CA ARG A 103 8.74 6.10 0.02
C ARG A 103 9.24 6.36 1.41
#